data_7c86dd09e8288705a7bbcea611354c88
#
_entry.id   7c86dd09e8288705a7bbcea611354c88
#
_cell.length_a   1.000
_cell.length_b   1.000
_cell.length_c   1.000
_cell.angle_alpha   90.00
_cell.angle_beta   90.00
_cell.angle_gamma   90.00
#
_symmetry.space_group_name_H-M   'P 1'
#
loop_
_entity.id
_entity.type
_entity.pdbx_description
1 polymer ?
#
loop_
_entity_poly.entity_id
_entity_poly.type
_entity_poly.pdbx_seq_one_letter_code
_entity_poly.pdbx_strand_id
1 'polypeptide(L)'
;GGWLLDCIMASSGWFYKQRIRTGRKTQVFIAPTAEFMDIKDEVMANAELFSPLAWPMLVPPRDWSNTEVGGYILNEVMQGHELVRRGDHALIQGEIPLAFLNKIQQVKYRLNPFIVNVAMLLQDRGISVGKFLPIVHYDLPPKPVDIAENKESRKKYRREAAEVMNKRAAEFKRSCRTRMTMEAVNRFKDREFYIPWSFDYRGRAYPIPAFLTPQDTDFGKSLLQFADSAQITEDGERWLAFQVATTYGLDKSTMQERLDWTRTNVSLIARVARNPLDNIGDWEGADEPWLFLAACEEYDSCILQQTRSQTSLPVATDATCSGLQILAGLARDKTTALLVNVVPSDRPQDAYKVIADVSKPYIPEAVRGVWDRKCVKRTVMTIPYNAK
;
A
#
# COMPACT_ATOMS: atom_id res chain seq x y z
N GLY A 1 -4.62 -26.52 14.01
CA GLY A 1 -3.23 -26.02 14.04
C GLY A 1 -2.29 -26.99 14.74
N GLY A 2 -2.55 -27.37 16.00
CA GLY A 2 -1.64 -28.20 16.81
C GLY A 2 -1.37 -29.58 16.23
N TRP A 3 -2.41 -30.28 15.76
CA TRP A 3 -2.26 -31.61 15.13
C TRP A 3 -1.39 -31.55 13.87
N LEU A 4 -1.59 -30.54 12.99
CA LEU A 4 -0.78 -30.39 11.79
C LEU A 4 0.70 -30.15 12.11
N LEU A 5 0.97 -29.38 13.16
CA LEU A 5 2.32 -29.13 13.65
C LEU A 5 2.97 -30.42 14.21
N ASP A 6 2.20 -31.25 14.93
CA ASP A 6 2.68 -32.52 15.42
C ASP A 6 3.00 -33.50 14.26
N CYS A 7 2.20 -33.47 13.18
CA CYS A 7 2.49 -34.24 11.97
C CYS A 7 3.78 -33.76 11.29
N ILE A 8 3.97 -32.45 11.17
CA ILE A 8 5.20 -31.85 10.57
C ILE A 8 6.43 -32.24 11.39
N MET A 9 6.35 -32.15 12.72
CA MET A 9 7.46 -32.58 13.60
C MET A 9 7.78 -34.05 13.49
N ALA A 10 6.76 -34.89 13.43
CA ALA A 10 6.93 -36.35 13.32
C ALA A 10 7.47 -36.76 11.94
N SER A 11 7.06 -36.11 10.86
CA SER A 11 7.47 -36.46 9.51
C SER A 11 8.85 -35.92 9.12
N SER A 12 9.20 -34.69 9.58
CA SER A 12 10.45 -34.04 9.20
C SER A 12 11.62 -34.34 10.15
N GLY A 13 11.34 -34.60 11.42
CA GLY A 13 12.38 -34.69 12.45
C GLY A 13 13.14 -33.36 12.72
N TRP A 14 12.75 -32.28 12.07
CA TRP A 14 13.48 -30.99 12.10
C TRP A 14 13.15 -30.12 13.30
N PHE A 15 12.06 -30.43 14.02
CA PHE A 15 11.61 -29.64 15.16
C PHE A 15 11.21 -30.55 16.32
N TYR A 16 11.40 -30.06 17.53
CA TYR A 16 11.00 -30.73 18.74
C TYR A 16 10.31 -29.81 19.74
N LYS A 17 9.48 -30.39 20.61
CA LYS A 17 8.82 -29.65 21.69
C LYS A 17 9.76 -29.49 22.87
N GLN A 18 10.14 -28.27 23.20
CA GLN A 18 10.90 -27.92 24.38
C GLN A 18 9.95 -27.37 25.46
N ARG A 19 9.95 -27.99 26.64
CA ARG A 19 9.19 -27.50 27.78
C ARG A 19 10.08 -26.63 28.66
N ILE A 20 9.72 -25.35 28.78
CA ILE A 20 10.43 -24.39 29.63
C ILE A 20 9.51 -23.99 30.77
N ARG A 21 9.97 -24.20 32.02
CA ARG A 21 9.25 -23.79 33.22
C ARG A 21 9.65 -22.38 33.61
N THR A 22 8.69 -21.46 33.55
CA THR A 22 8.87 -20.07 33.96
C THR A 22 8.01 -19.79 35.18
N GLY A 23 8.59 -19.89 36.38
CA GLY A 23 7.88 -19.81 37.66
C GLY A 23 6.90 -20.96 37.86
N ARG A 24 5.60 -20.66 38.00
CA ARG A 24 4.55 -21.70 38.20
C ARG A 24 3.94 -22.19 36.86
N LYS A 25 4.31 -21.62 35.72
CA LYS A 25 3.78 -21.97 34.39
C LYS A 25 4.82 -22.72 33.58
N THR A 26 4.39 -23.79 32.93
CA THR A 26 5.18 -24.50 31.92
C THR A 26 4.70 -24.06 30.55
N GLN A 27 5.62 -23.54 29.74
CA GLN A 27 5.36 -23.16 28.36
C GLN A 27 6.02 -24.19 27.44
N VAL A 28 5.36 -24.52 26.35
CA VAL A 28 5.88 -25.40 25.32
C VAL A 28 6.32 -24.55 24.13
N PHE A 29 7.59 -24.66 23.80
CA PHE A 29 8.18 -24.03 22.62
C PHE A 29 8.50 -25.09 21.59
N ILE A 30 8.49 -24.68 20.31
CA ILE A 30 9.01 -25.50 19.24
C ILE A 30 10.41 -25.00 18.94
N ALA A 31 11.38 -25.89 19.01
CA ALA A 31 12.77 -25.57 18.75
C ALA A 31 13.27 -26.39 17.54
N PRO A 32 14.13 -25.79 16.70
CA PRO A 32 14.77 -26.52 15.62
C PRO A 32 15.82 -27.51 16.16
N THR A 33 15.99 -28.63 15.45
CA THR A 33 17.10 -29.56 15.69
C THR A 33 18.41 -29.03 15.08
N ALA A 34 19.54 -29.59 15.49
CA ALA A 34 20.83 -29.26 14.87
C ALA A 34 20.84 -29.54 13.37
N GLU A 35 20.27 -30.66 12.95
CA GLU A 35 20.13 -31.04 11.53
C GLU A 35 19.36 -29.99 10.71
N PHE A 36 18.29 -29.42 11.27
CA PHE A 36 17.59 -28.32 10.60
C PHE A 36 18.45 -27.07 10.48
N MET A 37 19.24 -26.76 11.50
CA MET A 37 20.12 -25.58 11.48
C MET A 37 21.20 -25.71 10.41
N ASP A 38 21.70 -26.92 10.13
CA ASP A 38 22.70 -27.18 9.11
C ASP A 38 22.15 -27.01 7.69
N ILE A 39 20.88 -27.35 7.47
CA ILE A 39 20.22 -27.22 6.15
C ILE A 39 19.36 -25.94 6.02
N LYS A 40 19.31 -25.12 7.05
CA LYS A 40 18.43 -23.94 7.12
C LYS A 40 18.56 -23.04 5.89
N ASP A 41 19.78 -22.75 5.47
CA ASP A 41 20.02 -21.80 4.36
C ASP A 41 19.57 -22.40 3.03
N GLU A 42 19.73 -23.72 2.83
CA GLU A 42 19.19 -24.42 1.66
C GLU A 42 17.64 -24.44 1.68
N VAL A 43 17.03 -24.72 2.84
CA VAL A 43 15.57 -24.69 2.99
C VAL A 43 15.03 -23.30 2.74
N MET A 44 15.71 -22.26 3.22
CA MET A 44 15.31 -20.87 2.97
C MET A 44 15.42 -20.47 1.49
N ALA A 45 16.50 -20.87 0.81
CA ALA A 45 16.66 -20.64 -0.62
C ALA A 45 15.58 -21.36 -1.44
N ASN A 46 15.27 -22.60 -1.09
CA ASN A 46 14.18 -23.36 -1.72
C ASN A 46 12.80 -22.75 -1.40
N ALA A 47 12.58 -22.27 -0.17
CA ALA A 47 11.33 -21.61 0.22
C ALA A 47 11.10 -20.31 -0.57
N GLU A 48 12.17 -19.60 -0.96
CA GLU A 48 12.06 -18.43 -1.83
C GLU A 48 11.59 -18.79 -3.24
N LEU A 49 12.02 -19.92 -3.79
CA LEU A 49 11.57 -20.43 -5.10
C LEU A 49 10.08 -20.79 -5.09
N PHE A 50 9.58 -21.30 -3.96
CA PHE A 50 8.18 -21.65 -3.76
C PHE A 50 7.39 -20.57 -3.00
N SER A 51 7.93 -19.35 -2.90
CA SER A 51 7.26 -18.26 -2.22
C SER A 51 5.88 -18.00 -2.85
N PRO A 52 4.79 -18.04 -2.07
CA PRO A 52 3.44 -17.82 -2.58
C PRO A 52 3.17 -16.35 -2.93
N LEU A 53 4.18 -15.48 -2.87
CA LEU A 53 4.04 -14.07 -3.18
C LEU A 53 3.92 -13.89 -4.70
N ALA A 54 2.79 -13.36 -5.12
CA ALA A 54 2.60 -12.93 -6.48
C ALA A 54 3.42 -11.65 -6.72
N TRP A 55 4.36 -11.71 -7.66
CA TRP A 55 5.21 -10.59 -8.06
C TRP A 55 4.68 -9.93 -9.33
N PRO A 56 5.02 -8.66 -9.62
CA PRO A 56 4.88 -8.10 -10.96
C PRO A 56 5.60 -8.97 -12.01
N MET A 57 5.17 -8.90 -13.26
CA MET A 57 5.71 -9.70 -14.35
C MET A 57 6.69 -8.90 -15.19
N LEU A 58 7.75 -9.53 -15.66
CA LEU A 58 8.73 -8.91 -16.59
C LEU A 58 8.29 -8.98 -18.06
N VAL A 59 7.22 -9.69 -18.32
CA VAL A 59 6.58 -9.84 -19.64
C VAL A 59 5.10 -9.54 -19.52
N PRO A 60 4.42 -9.15 -20.61
CA PRO A 60 2.99 -8.87 -20.57
C PRO A 60 2.20 -10.07 -20.03
N PRO A 61 1.23 -9.87 -19.13
CA PRO A 61 0.31 -10.92 -18.70
C PRO A 61 -0.49 -11.48 -19.86
N ARG A 62 -0.89 -12.76 -19.75
CA ARG A 62 -1.86 -13.35 -20.69
C ARG A 62 -3.21 -12.68 -20.55
N ASP A 63 -3.90 -12.54 -21.66
CA ASP A 63 -5.28 -12.06 -21.67
C ASP A 63 -6.23 -13.05 -21.00
N TRP A 64 -7.17 -12.54 -20.26
CA TRP A 64 -8.27 -13.30 -19.68
C TRP A 64 -9.36 -13.52 -20.73
N SER A 65 -9.93 -14.71 -20.77
CA SER A 65 -11.15 -15.00 -21.50
C SER A 65 -12.08 -15.86 -20.62
N ASN A 66 -13.29 -16.14 -21.12
CA ASN A 66 -14.21 -17.05 -20.42
C ASN A 66 -13.81 -18.52 -20.53
N THR A 67 -12.85 -18.85 -21.36
CA THR A 67 -12.38 -20.21 -21.61
C THR A 67 -10.93 -20.45 -21.24
N GLU A 68 -10.13 -19.39 -21.13
CA GLU A 68 -8.70 -19.48 -20.88
C GLU A 68 -8.31 -18.64 -19.65
N VAL A 69 -7.41 -19.20 -18.85
CA VAL A 69 -6.85 -18.54 -17.68
C VAL A 69 -5.81 -17.52 -18.12
N GLY A 70 -6.02 -16.26 -17.76
CA GLY A 70 -5.12 -15.14 -18.02
C GLY A 70 -4.18 -14.83 -16.84
N GLY A 71 -3.62 -13.63 -16.86
CA GLY A 71 -2.70 -13.17 -15.83
C GLY A 71 -1.32 -13.80 -15.96
N TYR A 72 -0.86 -14.55 -14.95
CA TYR A 72 0.47 -15.18 -14.99
C TYR A 72 0.59 -16.25 -16.06
N ILE A 73 1.76 -16.28 -16.75
CA ILE A 73 2.03 -17.28 -17.80
C ILE A 73 2.03 -18.70 -17.24
N LEU A 74 2.55 -18.89 -16.03
CA LEU A 74 2.62 -20.18 -15.34
C LEU A 74 1.50 -20.34 -14.29
N ASN A 75 0.35 -19.72 -14.51
CA ASN A 75 -0.75 -19.70 -13.55
C ASN A 75 -1.24 -21.12 -13.17
N GLU A 76 -1.21 -22.05 -14.09
CA GLU A 76 -1.57 -23.45 -13.86
C GLU A 76 -0.61 -24.18 -12.91
N VAL A 77 0.66 -23.77 -12.89
CA VAL A 77 1.71 -24.37 -12.05
C VAL A 77 1.79 -23.69 -10.67
N MET A 78 1.44 -22.39 -10.60
CA MET A 78 1.61 -21.54 -9.42
C MET A 78 0.34 -21.36 -8.59
N GLN A 79 -0.48 -22.37 -8.40
CA GLN A 79 -1.76 -22.27 -7.67
C GLN A 79 -2.65 -21.13 -8.23
N GLY A 80 -3.34 -21.43 -9.28
CA GLY A 80 -4.14 -20.60 -10.13
C GLY A 80 -4.78 -19.37 -9.49
N HIS A 81 -4.42 -18.21 -9.98
CA HIS A 81 -5.21 -17.01 -9.74
C HIS A 81 -6.42 -17.05 -10.67
N GLU A 82 -7.59 -16.87 -10.13
CA GLU A 82 -8.84 -16.90 -10.86
C GLU A 82 -9.18 -15.51 -11.41
N LEU A 83 -9.92 -15.47 -12.51
CA LEU A 83 -10.45 -14.23 -13.08
C LEU A 83 -11.27 -13.45 -12.05
N VAL A 84 -12.09 -14.17 -11.27
CA VAL A 84 -12.87 -13.60 -10.16
C VAL A 84 -12.39 -14.23 -8.85
N ARG A 85 -11.79 -13.44 -7.98
CA ARG A 85 -11.27 -13.89 -6.69
C ARG A 85 -12.37 -14.50 -5.83
N ARG A 86 -12.15 -15.71 -5.33
CA ARG A 86 -13.11 -16.47 -4.51
C ARG A 86 -14.45 -16.67 -5.19
N GLY A 87 -14.46 -16.65 -6.51
CA GLY A 87 -15.62 -16.95 -7.32
C GLY A 87 -15.67 -18.43 -7.72
N ASP A 88 -16.77 -18.81 -8.38
CA ASP A 88 -16.85 -20.05 -9.11
C ASP A 88 -16.17 -19.87 -10.47
N HIS A 89 -15.42 -20.84 -10.95
CA HIS A 89 -14.79 -20.86 -12.27
C HIS A 89 -15.82 -20.75 -13.42
N ALA A 90 -17.08 -21.03 -13.13
CA ALA A 90 -18.19 -20.91 -14.09
C ALA A 90 -18.70 -19.47 -14.30
N LEU A 91 -18.17 -18.46 -13.60
CA LEU A 91 -18.62 -17.08 -13.76
C LEU A 91 -18.14 -16.49 -15.08
N ILE A 92 -19.06 -16.40 -16.03
CA ILE A 92 -18.82 -15.78 -17.32
C ILE A 92 -18.85 -14.26 -17.17
N GLN A 93 -17.84 -13.60 -17.71
CA GLN A 93 -17.74 -12.14 -17.75
C GLN A 93 -18.16 -11.62 -19.14
N GLY A 94 -18.73 -10.41 -19.17
CA GLY A 94 -19.00 -9.73 -20.43
C GLY A 94 -17.73 -9.29 -21.15
N GLU A 95 -17.85 -8.99 -22.44
CA GLU A 95 -16.72 -8.57 -23.28
C GLU A 95 -16.07 -7.26 -22.79
N ILE A 96 -16.86 -6.27 -22.36
CA ILE A 96 -16.34 -4.98 -21.89
C ILE A 96 -15.49 -5.11 -20.62
N PRO A 97 -15.93 -5.81 -19.56
CA PRO A 97 -15.08 -6.07 -18.39
C PRO A 97 -13.79 -6.82 -18.73
N LEU A 98 -13.84 -7.83 -19.60
CA LEU A 98 -12.65 -8.56 -20.04
C LEU A 98 -11.69 -7.66 -20.83
N ALA A 99 -12.20 -6.90 -21.80
CA ALA A 99 -11.38 -5.95 -22.57
C ALA A 99 -10.72 -4.90 -21.67
N PHE A 100 -11.44 -4.39 -20.66
CA PHE A 100 -10.89 -3.48 -19.66
C PHE A 100 -9.75 -4.13 -18.88
N LEU A 101 -9.97 -5.33 -18.33
CA LEU A 101 -8.97 -6.01 -17.52
C LEU A 101 -7.69 -6.32 -18.34
N ASN A 102 -7.88 -6.83 -19.56
CA ASN A 102 -6.79 -7.14 -20.47
C ASN A 102 -6.02 -5.87 -20.87
N LYS A 103 -6.71 -4.75 -21.05
CA LYS A 103 -6.06 -3.49 -21.40
C LYS A 103 -5.22 -2.92 -20.26
N ILE A 104 -5.72 -2.93 -19.02
CA ILE A 104 -4.97 -2.38 -17.87
C ILE A 104 -3.74 -3.22 -17.52
N GLN A 105 -3.77 -4.54 -17.74
CA GLN A 105 -2.60 -5.39 -17.46
C GLN A 105 -1.51 -5.32 -18.54
N GLN A 106 -1.78 -4.69 -19.69
CA GLN A 106 -0.77 -4.37 -20.71
C GLN A 106 -0.02 -3.07 -20.40
N VAL A 107 -0.41 -2.32 -19.38
CA VAL A 107 0.29 -1.10 -18.95
C VAL A 107 1.63 -1.48 -18.34
N LYS A 108 2.69 -0.91 -18.89
CA LYS A 108 4.07 -1.12 -18.47
C LYS A 108 4.49 -0.07 -17.43
N TYR A 109 5.07 -0.54 -16.35
CA TYR A 109 5.56 0.28 -15.25
C TYR A 109 7.07 0.17 -15.09
N ARG A 110 7.65 1.15 -14.43
CA ARG A 110 9.01 1.14 -13.89
C ARG A 110 9.03 1.78 -12.52
N LEU A 111 10.11 1.59 -11.79
CA LEU A 111 10.29 2.28 -10.51
C LEU A 111 10.70 3.74 -10.70
N ASN A 112 10.19 4.60 -9.83
CA ASN A 112 10.61 6.00 -9.74
C ASN A 112 12.00 6.06 -9.06
N PRO A 113 13.08 6.39 -9.78
CA PRO A 113 14.42 6.34 -9.23
C PRO A 113 14.66 7.38 -8.13
N PHE A 114 13.99 8.53 -8.20
CA PHE A 114 14.08 9.57 -7.18
C PHE A 114 13.50 9.09 -5.86
N ILE A 115 12.30 8.52 -5.87
CA ILE A 115 11.64 8.00 -4.67
C ILE A 115 12.41 6.82 -4.09
N VAL A 116 12.91 5.91 -4.92
CA VAL A 116 13.78 4.80 -4.46
C VAL A 116 15.01 5.33 -3.72
N ASN A 117 15.69 6.34 -4.27
CA ASN A 117 16.86 6.94 -3.65
C ASN A 117 16.52 7.60 -2.30
N VAL A 118 15.46 8.40 -2.25
CA VAL A 118 15.02 9.03 -0.98
C VAL A 118 14.65 7.98 0.06
N ALA A 119 13.94 6.92 -0.32
CA ALA A 119 13.57 5.84 0.58
C ALA A 119 14.80 5.10 1.15
N MET A 120 15.82 4.83 0.33
CA MET A 120 17.08 4.23 0.79
C MET A 120 17.79 5.12 1.81
N LEU A 121 17.90 6.42 1.52
CA LEU A 121 18.54 7.37 2.43
C LEU A 121 17.79 7.55 3.76
N LEU A 122 16.45 7.54 3.72
CA LEU A 122 15.64 7.57 4.95
C LEU A 122 15.76 6.27 5.75
N GLN A 123 15.86 5.12 5.06
CA GLN A 123 16.09 3.84 5.71
C GLN A 123 17.44 3.82 6.45
N ASP A 124 18.51 4.28 5.79
CA ASP A 124 19.86 4.36 6.38
C ASP A 124 19.90 5.29 7.59
N ARG A 125 19.13 6.38 7.57
CA ARG A 125 19.01 7.33 8.69
C ARG A 125 17.99 6.90 9.76
N GLY A 126 17.22 5.84 9.54
CA GLY A 126 16.17 5.37 10.45
C GLY A 126 14.99 6.32 10.59
N ILE A 127 14.72 7.15 9.56
CA ILE A 127 13.66 8.18 9.57
C ILE A 127 12.38 7.61 8.98
N SER A 128 11.28 7.74 9.72
CA SER A 128 9.93 7.30 9.30
C SER A 128 9.16 8.46 8.70
N VAL A 129 8.46 8.24 7.58
CA VAL A 129 7.51 9.21 7.00
C VAL A 129 6.23 8.48 6.57
N GLY A 130 5.10 8.90 7.07
CA GLY A 130 3.80 8.28 6.80
C GLY A 130 3.79 6.79 7.18
N LYS A 131 3.57 5.93 6.19
CA LYS A 131 3.58 4.46 6.38
C LYS A 131 4.93 3.82 6.03
N PHE A 132 5.90 4.60 5.62
CA PHE A 132 7.28 4.14 5.47
C PHE A 132 7.93 4.06 6.85
N LEU A 133 8.20 2.84 7.30
CA LEU A 133 8.73 2.54 8.63
C LEU A 133 10.03 1.75 8.47
N PRO A 134 11.19 2.40 8.52
CA PRO A 134 12.48 1.75 8.36
C PRO A 134 12.73 0.76 9.50
N ILE A 135 13.62 -0.19 9.25
CA ILE A 135 14.02 -1.19 10.24
C ILE A 135 14.89 -0.53 11.29
N VAL A 136 14.47 -0.60 12.55
CA VAL A 136 15.30 -0.20 13.68
C VAL A 136 15.96 -1.45 14.26
N HIS A 137 17.30 -1.44 14.32
CA HIS A 137 18.08 -2.49 14.94
C HIS A 137 18.26 -2.20 16.44
N TYR A 138 17.97 -3.19 17.25
CA TYR A 138 18.22 -3.13 18.70
C TYR A 138 19.26 -4.19 19.05
N ASP A 139 20.38 -3.78 19.62
CA ASP A 139 21.40 -4.71 20.07
C ASP A 139 21.00 -5.37 21.38
N LEU A 140 21.40 -6.64 21.55
CA LEU A 140 21.24 -7.32 22.83
C LEU A 140 22.19 -6.68 23.85
N PRO A 141 21.77 -6.61 25.12
CA PRO A 141 22.67 -6.11 26.17
C PRO A 141 23.94 -6.95 26.22
N PRO A 142 25.08 -6.37 26.55
CA PRO A 142 26.32 -7.11 26.69
C PRO A 142 26.16 -8.18 27.78
N LYS A 143 26.67 -9.38 27.53
CA LYS A 143 26.63 -10.46 28.51
C LYS A 143 27.55 -10.11 29.68
N PRO A 144 27.06 -10.10 30.93
CA PRO A 144 27.91 -9.90 32.10
C PRO A 144 28.99 -10.98 32.20
N VAL A 145 30.18 -10.61 32.60
CA VAL A 145 31.34 -11.53 32.74
C VAL A 145 31.03 -12.63 33.75
N ASP A 146 30.31 -12.29 34.81
CA ASP A 146 29.92 -13.18 35.91
C ASP A 146 28.62 -13.96 35.67
N ILE A 147 28.08 -13.98 34.45
CA ILE A 147 26.77 -14.58 34.12
C ILE A 147 26.68 -16.08 34.44
N ALA A 148 27.82 -16.77 34.45
CA ALA A 148 27.87 -18.20 34.75
C ALA A 148 27.69 -18.48 36.25
N GLU A 149 28.28 -17.61 37.09
CA GLU A 149 28.40 -17.79 38.53
C GLU A 149 27.36 -16.99 39.32
N ASN A 150 27.01 -15.78 38.85
CA ASN A 150 26.12 -14.87 39.54
C ASN A 150 24.66 -15.02 39.07
N LYS A 151 23.81 -15.52 39.95
CA LYS A 151 22.37 -15.76 39.66
C LYS A 151 21.61 -14.45 39.45
N GLU A 152 21.98 -13.36 40.09
CA GLU A 152 21.35 -12.04 39.97
C GLU A 152 21.73 -11.39 38.66
N SER A 153 22.99 -11.38 38.26
CA SER A 153 23.46 -10.89 36.95
C SER A 153 22.81 -11.64 35.83
N ARG A 154 22.68 -12.98 35.96
CA ARG A 154 21.96 -13.83 34.99
C ARG A 154 20.48 -13.46 34.88
N LYS A 155 19.80 -13.20 35.99
CA LYS A 155 18.38 -12.83 36.02
C LYS A 155 18.16 -11.44 35.40
N LYS A 156 19.03 -10.50 35.72
CA LYS A 156 19.02 -9.14 35.15
C LYS A 156 19.21 -9.19 33.61
N TYR A 157 20.27 -9.85 33.15
CA TYR A 157 20.56 -10.03 31.74
C TYR A 157 19.40 -10.66 30.97
N ARG A 158 18.82 -11.75 31.53
CA ARG A 158 17.66 -12.43 30.88
C ARG A 158 16.46 -11.52 30.74
N ARG A 159 16.20 -10.65 31.72
CA ARG A 159 15.11 -9.68 31.67
C ARG A 159 15.36 -8.63 30.58
N GLU A 160 16.54 -8.03 30.58
CA GLU A 160 16.94 -7.01 29.61
C GLU A 160 16.98 -7.58 28.19
N ALA A 161 17.54 -8.77 28.00
CA ALA A 161 17.53 -9.46 26.71
C ALA A 161 16.11 -9.78 26.22
N ALA A 162 15.21 -10.23 27.13
CA ALA A 162 13.83 -10.47 26.79
C ALA A 162 13.08 -9.18 26.38
N GLU A 163 13.36 -8.06 27.04
CA GLU A 163 12.80 -6.74 26.66
C GLU A 163 13.27 -6.32 25.25
N VAL A 164 14.55 -6.51 24.94
CA VAL A 164 15.10 -6.24 23.59
C VAL A 164 14.49 -7.17 22.55
N MET A 165 14.37 -8.47 22.85
CA MET A 165 13.73 -9.42 21.93
C MET A 165 12.26 -9.08 21.65
N ASN A 166 11.51 -8.63 22.66
CA ASN A 166 10.15 -8.17 22.48
C ASN A 166 10.09 -6.89 21.63
N LYS A 167 11.02 -5.95 21.82
CA LYS A 167 11.13 -4.75 20.97
C LYS A 167 11.44 -5.13 19.53
N ARG A 168 12.40 -6.04 19.30
CA ARG A 168 12.72 -6.57 17.95
C ARG A 168 11.50 -7.19 17.28
N ALA A 169 10.74 -8.02 17.99
CA ALA A 169 9.52 -8.66 17.44
C ALA A 169 8.43 -7.65 17.11
N ALA A 170 8.22 -6.64 17.96
CA ALA A 170 7.26 -5.57 17.70
C ALA A 170 7.69 -4.73 16.49
N GLU A 171 8.96 -4.38 16.40
CA GLU A 171 9.52 -3.62 15.28
C GLU A 171 9.48 -4.39 13.96
N PHE A 172 9.80 -5.68 13.98
CA PHE A 172 9.67 -6.55 12.81
C PHE A 172 8.24 -6.53 12.27
N LYS A 173 7.25 -6.65 13.15
CA LYS A 173 5.83 -6.60 12.77
C LYS A 173 5.45 -5.23 12.21
N ARG A 174 5.94 -4.15 12.81
CA ARG A 174 5.68 -2.77 12.42
C ARG A 174 6.24 -2.45 11.04
N SER A 175 7.50 -2.82 10.79
CA SER A 175 8.23 -2.52 9.55
C SER A 175 8.03 -3.54 8.44
N CYS A 176 7.29 -4.62 8.68
CA CYS A 176 7.14 -5.75 7.75
C CYS A 176 6.71 -5.30 6.33
N ARG A 177 5.72 -4.41 6.23
CA ARG A 177 5.24 -3.91 4.92
C ARG A 177 6.34 -3.16 4.18
N THR A 178 7.05 -2.25 4.85
CA THR A 178 8.15 -1.49 4.26
C THR A 178 9.26 -2.42 3.77
N ARG A 179 9.65 -3.41 4.59
CA ARG A 179 10.67 -4.41 4.24
C ARG A 179 10.31 -5.16 2.97
N MET A 180 9.08 -5.68 2.90
CA MET A 180 8.62 -6.41 1.72
C MET A 180 8.52 -5.51 0.48
N THR A 181 8.11 -4.25 0.66
CA THR A 181 8.12 -3.28 -0.45
C THR A 181 9.55 -3.01 -0.93
N MET A 182 10.52 -2.84 -0.03
CA MET A 182 11.92 -2.62 -0.40
C MET A 182 12.56 -3.87 -1.02
N GLU A 183 12.15 -5.07 -0.60
CA GLU A 183 12.55 -6.31 -1.29
C GLU A 183 12.02 -6.33 -2.74
N ALA A 184 10.77 -5.94 -2.95
CA ALA A 184 10.22 -5.79 -4.28
C ALA A 184 10.99 -4.73 -5.11
N VAL A 185 11.34 -3.60 -4.50
CA VAL A 185 12.18 -2.56 -5.13
C VAL A 185 13.51 -3.15 -5.59
N ASN A 186 14.20 -3.91 -4.75
CA ASN A 186 15.48 -4.53 -5.09
C ASN A 186 15.37 -5.53 -6.27
N ARG A 187 14.26 -6.28 -6.34
CA ARG A 187 14.02 -7.25 -7.43
C ARG A 187 13.72 -6.57 -8.78
N PHE A 188 13.03 -5.44 -8.75
CA PHE A 188 12.55 -4.74 -9.94
C PHE A 188 13.34 -3.46 -10.26
N LYS A 189 14.42 -3.20 -9.53
CA LYS A 189 15.33 -2.08 -9.82
C LYS A 189 15.83 -2.19 -11.26
N ASP A 190 15.78 -1.08 -11.97
CA ASP A 190 16.23 -0.96 -13.37
C ASP A 190 15.51 -1.89 -14.37
N ARG A 191 14.31 -2.37 -14.02
CA ARG A 191 13.48 -3.21 -14.87
C ARG A 191 12.13 -2.59 -15.12
N GLU A 192 11.60 -2.82 -16.31
CA GLU A 192 10.21 -2.58 -16.62
C GLU A 192 9.39 -3.81 -16.25
N PHE A 193 8.14 -3.61 -15.81
CA PHE A 193 7.29 -4.70 -15.36
C PHE A 193 5.82 -4.41 -15.64
N TYR A 194 5.03 -5.46 -15.59
CA TYR A 194 3.60 -5.45 -15.79
C TYR A 194 2.89 -5.98 -14.54
N ILE A 195 1.67 -5.56 -14.35
CA ILE A 195 0.84 -5.95 -13.20
C ILE A 195 -0.33 -6.77 -13.70
N PRO A 196 -0.39 -8.08 -13.41
CA PRO A 196 -1.58 -8.86 -13.70
C PRO A 196 -2.73 -8.48 -12.76
N TRP A 197 -3.96 -8.49 -13.29
CA TRP A 197 -5.16 -8.06 -12.60
C TRP A 197 -6.22 -9.15 -12.57
N SER A 198 -7.13 -9.08 -11.60
CA SER A 198 -8.30 -9.95 -11.48
C SER A 198 -9.48 -9.15 -10.94
N PHE A 199 -10.70 -9.68 -11.05
CA PHE A 199 -11.87 -9.08 -10.41
C PHE A 199 -12.12 -9.67 -9.02
N ASP A 200 -12.81 -8.93 -8.15
CA ASP A 200 -13.52 -9.52 -7.03
C ASP A 200 -14.96 -9.89 -7.46
N TYR A 201 -15.68 -10.60 -6.59
CA TYR A 201 -17.07 -11.00 -6.82
C TYR A 201 -18.04 -9.82 -7.01
N ARG A 202 -17.63 -8.60 -6.66
CA ARG A 202 -18.41 -7.37 -6.85
C ARG A 202 -18.09 -6.67 -8.18
N GLY A 203 -17.21 -7.22 -9.00
CA GLY A 203 -16.78 -6.66 -10.27
C GLY A 203 -15.73 -5.55 -10.17
N ARG A 204 -15.05 -5.42 -9.03
CA ARG A 204 -13.93 -4.47 -8.88
C ARG A 204 -12.62 -5.12 -9.31
N ALA A 205 -11.79 -4.39 -10.06
CA ALA A 205 -10.48 -4.85 -10.47
C ALA A 205 -9.46 -4.64 -9.34
N TYR A 206 -8.63 -5.66 -9.11
CA TYR A 206 -7.53 -5.64 -8.15
C TYR A 206 -6.26 -6.19 -8.79
N PRO A 207 -5.10 -5.58 -8.51
CA PRO A 207 -3.83 -6.16 -8.90
C PRO A 207 -3.62 -7.48 -8.15
N ILE A 208 -3.05 -8.48 -8.82
CA ILE A 208 -2.73 -9.76 -8.17
C ILE A 208 -1.51 -9.63 -7.26
N PRO A 209 -0.41 -8.93 -7.66
CA PRO A 209 0.71 -8.66 -6.77
C PRO A 209 0.32 -7.87 -5.53
N ALA A 210 1.04 -8.15 -4.42
CA ALA A 210 0.80 -7.47 -3.15
C ALA A 210 1.56 -6.14 -3.01
N PHE A 211 2.59 -5.94 -3.82
CA PHE A 211 3.50 -4.79 -3.78
C PHE A 211 3.72 -4.22 -5.16
N LEU A 212 4.17 -2.98 -5.23
CA LEU A 212 4.40 -2.23 -6.47
C LEU A 212 3.14 -2.19 -7.35
N THR A 213 2.04 -1.79 -6.76
CA THR A 213 0.76 -1.71 -7.46
C THR A 213 0.09 -0.33 -7.27
N PRO A 214 -0.78 0.10 -8.19
CA PRO A 214 -1.51 1.36 -8.05
C PRO A 214 -2.49 1.40 -6.87
N GLN A 215 -2.75 0.27 -6.21
CA GLN A 215 -3.63 0.14 -5.04
C GLN A 215 -2.84 -0.10 -3.74
N ASP A 216 -1.57 0.19 -3.73
CA ASP A 216 -0.70 0.08 -2.55
C ASP A 216 -0.87 1.26 -1.57
N THR A 217 -0.03 1.29 -0.55
CA THR A 217 0.13 2.46 0.34
C THR A 217 0.63 3.67 -0.45
N ASP A 218 0.53 4.86 0.13
CA ASP A 218 1.11 6.08 -0.43
C ASP A 218 2.57 5.88 -0.89
N PHE A 219 3.42 5.33 -0.04
CA PHE A 219 4.80 4.97 -0.39
C PHE A 219 4.87 3.98 -1.56
N GLY A 220 4.09 2.89 -1.54
CA GLY A 220 4.09 1.90 -2.61
C GLY A 220 3.60 2.45 -3.95
N LYS A 221 2.61 3.35 -3.95
CA LYS A 221 2.14 4.05 -5.15
C LYS A 221 3.19 5.01 -5.72
N SER A 222 3.89 5.77 -4.86
CA SER A 222 4.89 6.75 -5.28
C SER A 222 6.12 6.13 -5.96
N LEU A 223 6.37 4.84 -5.72
CA LEU A 223 7.41 4.08 -6.40
C LEU A 223 7.11 3.79 -7.87
N LEU A 224 5.86 3.96 -8.32
CA LEU A 224 5.45 3.64 -9.68
C LEU A 224 5.58 4.84 -10.63
N GLN A 225 6.14 4.58 -11.78
CA GLN A 225 6.05 5.43 -12.99
C GLN A 225 5.56 4.58 -14.16
N PHE A 226 4.88 5.20 -15.12
CA PHE A 226 4.70 4.56 -16.41
C PHE A 226 6.06 4.38 -17.09
N ALA A 227 6.29 3.25 -17.74
CA ALA A 227 7.54 3.05 -18.49
C ALA A 227 7.59 3.97 -19.71
N ASP A 228 6.46 4.16 -20.36
CA ASP A 228 6.31 5.10 -21.46
C ASP A 228 6.08 6.52 -20.90
N SER A 229 6.74 7.49 -21.51
CA SER A 229 6.60 8.90 -21.16
C SER A 229 5.71 9.64 -22.15
N ALA A 230 5.04 10.68 -21.69
CA ALA A 230 4.23 11.58 -22.53
C ALA A 230 4.84 12.99 -22.56
N GLN A 231 4.79 13.63 -23.72
CA GLN A 231 5.17 15.05 -23.85
C GLN A 231 4.28 15.92 -22.97
N ILE A 232 4.88 16.89 -22.30
CA ILE A 232 4.15 17.84 -21.48
C ILE A 232 3.53 18.88 -22.41
N THR A 233 2.21 18.96 -22.34
CA THR A 233 1.39 19.99 -22.96
C THR A 233 0.91 20.96 -21.89
N GLU A 234 0.21 22.01 -22.28
CA GLU A 234 -0.46 22.91 -21.34
C GLU A 234 -1.43 22.19 -20.40
N ASP A 235 -2.18 21.20 -20.92
CA ASP A 235 -3.01 20.32 -20.10
C ASP A 235 -2.18 19.43 -19.18
N GLY A 236 -1.03 18.93 -19.65
CA GLY A 236 -0.09 18.15 -18.84
C GLY A 236 0.42 18.93 -17.64
N GLU A 237 0.81 20.21 -17.82
CA GLU A 237 1.19 21.10 -16.73
C GLU A 237 0.06 21.26 -15.71
N ARG A 238 -1.18 21.49 -16.17
CA ARG A 238 -2.35 21.60 -15.30
C ARG A 238 -2.58 20.34 -14.47
N TRP A 239 -2.41 19.15 -15.07
CA TRP A 239 -2.57 17.88 -14.35
C TRP A 239 -1.43 17.61 -13.36
N LEU A 240 -0.20 18.01 -13.66
CA LEU A 240 0.90 17.94 -12.69
C LEU A 240 0.65 18.88 -11.50
N ALA A 241 0.22 20.12 -11.74
CA ALA A 241 -0.16 21.06 -10.69
C ALA A 241 -1.34 20.54 -9.83
N PHE A 242 -2.33 19.92 -10.49
CA PHE A 242 -3.44 19.26 -9.82
C PHE A 242 -2.95 18.14 -8.89
N GLN A 243 -2.01 17.30 -9.34
CA GLN A 243 -1.46 16.21 -8.54
C GLN A 243 -0.71 16.73 -7.33
N VAL A 244 0.12 17.75 -7.48
CA VAL A 244 0.86 18.39 -6.37
C VAL A 244 -0.11 18.85 -5.28
N ALA A 245 -1.10 19.68 -5.65
CA ALA A 245 -2.06 20.21 -4.68
C ALA A 245 -2.96 19.13 -4.05
N THR A 246 -3.37 18.14 -4.84
CA THR A 246 -4.23 17.05 -4.36
C THR A 246 -3.53 16.22 -3.31
N THR A 247 -2.28 15.81 -3.56
CA THR A 247 -1.51 14.97 -2.65
C THR A 247 -1.06 15.71 -1.39
N TYR A 248 -0.93 17.03 -1.47
CA TYR A 248 -0.72 17.87 -0.29
C TYR A 248 -1.92 17.86 0.67
N GLY A 249 -3.16 17.81 0.13
CA GLY A 249 -4.38 17.75 0.92
C GLY A 249 -5.57 18.55 0.38
N LEU A 250 -5.45 19.14 -0.83
CA LEU A 250 -6.53 19.93 -1.45
C LEU A 250 -7.51 19.03 -2.25
N ASP A 251 -7.78 17.80 -1.78
CA ASP A 251 -8.61 16.82 -2.48
C ASP A 251 -10.09 17.23 -2.63
N LYS A 252 -10.55 18.26 -1.89
CA LYS A 252 -11.91 18.81 -1.95
C LYS A 252 -12.00 20.18 -2.64
N SER A 253 -10.88 20.71 -3.09
CA SER A 253 -10.82 22.00 -3.77
C SER A 253 -11.19 21.88 -5.26
N THR A 254 -11.59 22.98 -5.85
CA THR A 254 -11.80 23.06 -7.31
C THR A 254 -10.48 22.93 -8.06
N MET A 255 -10.55 22.63 -9.37
CA MET A 255 -9.35 22.62 -10.22
C MET A 255 -8.59 23.94 -10.13
N GLN A 256 -9.29 25.09 -10.23
CA GLN A 256 -8.67 26.39 -10.18
C GLN A 256 -7.97 26.66 -8.85
N GLU A 257 -8.62 26.36 -7.71
CA GLU A 257 -8.02 26.53 -6.38
C GLU A 257 -6.73 25.70 -6.23
N ARG A 258 -6.67 24.49 -6.80
CA ARG A 258 -5.46 23.65 -6.77
C ARG A 258 -4.34 24.25 -7.63
N LEU A 259 -4.66 24.74 -8.82
CA LEU A 259 -3.69 25.39 -9.70
C LEU A 259 -3.12 26.65 -9.06
N ASP A 260 -3.96 27.47 -8.44
CA ASP A 260 -3.56 28.70 -7.77
C ASP A 260 -2.71 28.41 -6.54
N TRP A 261 -3.06 27.37 -5.77
CA TRP A 261 -2.24 26.91 -4.66
C TRP A 261 -0.85 26.48 -5.12
N THR A 262 -0.74 25.69 -6.17
CA THR A 262 0.54 25.23 -6.71
C THR A 262 1.39 26.41 -7.17
N ARG A 263 0.80 27.38 -7.88
CA ARG A 263 1.50 28.60 -8.32
C ARG A 263 2.00 29.45 -7.15
N THR A 264 1.22 29.54 -6.08
CA THR A 264 1.60 30.30 -4.89
C THR A 264 2.70 29.60 -4.08
N ASN A 265 2.79 28.27 -4.14
CA ASN A 265 3.69 27.46 -3.33
C ASN A 265 4.91 26.92 -4.10
N VAL A 266 5.30 27.53 -5.23
CA VAL A 266 6.45 27.06 -6.04
C VAL A 266 7.75 26.98 -5.24
N SER A 267 7.97 27.85 -4.26
CA SER A 267 9.17 27.84 -3.41
C SER A 267 9.18 26.61 -2.49
N LEU A 268 8.04 26.21 -1.94
CA LEU A 268 7.87 25.00 -1.16
C LEU A 268 8.15 23.76 -2.03
N ILE A 269 7.52 23.69 -3.19
CA ILE A 269 7.66 22.59 -4.15
C ILE A 269 9.12 22.41 -4.56
N ALA A 270 9.81 23.49 -4.90
CA ALA A 270 11.22 23.46 -5.29
C ALA A 270 12.13 23.00 -4.14
N ARG A 271 11.89 23.44 -2.88
CA ARG A 271 12.68 22.99 -1.74
C ARG A 271 12.50 21.50 -1.47
N VAL A 272 11.25 21.03 -1.48
CA VAL A 272 10.90 19.61 -1.29
C VAL A 272 11.53 18.73 -2.38
N ALA A 273 11.43 19.16 -3.64
CA ALA A 273 11.98 18.43 -4.77
C ALA A 273 13.51 18.32 -4.74
N ARG A 274 14.19 19.44 -4.48
CA ARG A 274 15.66 19.53 -4.60
C ARG A 274 16.40 19.01 -3.36
N ASN A 275 15.83 19.19 -2.17
CA ASN A 275 16.45 18.79 -0.91
C ASN A 275 15.44 18.10 0.03
N PRO A 276 14.88 16.93 -0.35
CA PRO A 276 13.81 16.28 0.40
C PRO A 276 14.20 15.88 1.82
N LEU A 277 15.46 15.55 2.05
CA LEU A 277 15.94 15.11 3.37
C LEU A 277 16.12 16.25 4.36
N ASP A 278 16.48 17.44 3.88
CA ASP A 278 16.65 18.61 4.72
C ASP A 278 15.32 19.33 4.97
N ASN A 279 14.32 19.05 4.15
CA ASN A 279 12.99 19.65 4.22
C ASN A 279 11.88 18.63 4.52
N ILE A 280 12.17 17.59 5.30
CA ILE A 280 11.19 16.55 5.67
C ILE A 280 9.94 17.18 6.28
N GLY A 281 10.09 18.15 7.17
CA GLY A 281 8.97 18.85 7.82
C GLY A 281 8.03 19.58 6.85
N ASP A 282 8.48 19.89 5.62
CA ASP A 282 7.68 20.55 4.60
C ASP A 282 6.73 19.57 3.86
N TRP A 283 7.02 18.25 3.89
CA TRP A 283 6.23 17.27 3.14
C TRP A 283 5.69 16.09 3.95
N GLU A 284 6.26 15.76 5.11
CA GLU A 284 5.79 14.64 5.93
C GLU A 284 4.36 14.80 6.43
N GLY A 285 3.89 16.04 6.58
CA GLY A 285 2.54 16.41 7.01
C GLY A 285 1.49 16.45 5.91
N ALA A 286 1.86 16.21 4.64
CA ALA A 286 0.91 16.13 3.54
C ALA A 286 -0.03 14.92 3.70
N ASP A 287 -1.21 14.94 3.09
CA ASP A 287 -2.18 13.84 3.17
C ASP A 287 -1.62 12.54 2.56
N GLU A 288 -0.87 12.66 1.44
CA GLU A 288 -0.15 11.58 0.79
C GLU A 288 1.32 12.00 0.57
N PRO A 289 2.17 11.96 1.64
CA PRO A 289 3.49 12.61 1.62
C PRO A 289 4.43 12.10 0.54
N TRP A 290 4.46 10.80 0.26
CA TRP A 290 5.33 10.22 -0.75
C TRP A 290 4.87 10.52 -2.17
N LEU A 291 3.56 10.54 -2.42
CA LEU A 291 3.01 10.97 -3.70
C LEU A 291 3.20 12.48 -3.91
N PHE A 292 3.08 13.27 -2.83
CA PHE A 292 3.38 14.69 -2.87
C PHE A 292 4.85 14.95 -3.22
N LEU A 293 5.78 14.22 -2.59
CA LEU A 293 7.20 14.29 -2.90
C LEU A 293 7.49 13.96 -4.37
N ALA A 294 6.89 12.87 -4.89
CA ALA A 294 7.04 12.49 -6.30
C ALA A 294 6.47 13.56 -7.25
N ALA A 295 5.32 14.13 -6.91
CA ALA A 295 4.70 15.19 -7.70
C ALA A 295 5.51 16.50 -7.67
N CYS A 296 6.11 16.85 -6.53
CA CYS A 296 6.99 18.03 -6.42
C CYS A 296 8.23 17.88 -7.30
N GLU A 297 8.87 16.72 -7.29
CA GLU A 297 10.05 16.45 -8.13
C GLU A 297 9.70 16.55 -9.61
N GLU A 298 8.61 15.91 -10.02
CA GLU A 298 8.16 15.93 -11.41
C GLU A 298 7.80 17.36 -11.84
N TYR A 299 7.07 18.12 -11.02
CA TYR A 299 6.69 19.51 -11.31
C TYR A 299 7.92 20.42 -11.36
N ASP A 300 8.87 20.30 -10.43
CA ASP A 300 10.10 21.09 -10.43
C ASP A 300 10.93 20.82 -11.69
N SER A 301 11.18 19.55 -12.02
CA SER A 301 12.00 19.17 -13.16
C SER A 301 11.36 19.51 -14.50
N CYS A 302 10.06 19.32 -14.63
CA CYS A 302 9.36 19.50 -15.90
C CYS A 302 8.91 20.95 -16.15
N ILE A 303 8.46 21.65 -15.10
CA ILE A 303 7.81 22.96 -15.24
C ILE A 303 8.72 24.09 -14.74
N LEU A 304 9.29 23.96 -13.53
CA LEU A 304 10.07 25.07 -12.96
C LEU A 304 11.47 25.14 -13.57
N GLN A 305 12.18 24.03 -13.70
CA GLN A 305 13.52 23.97 -14.26
C GLN A 305 13.54 23.66 -15.77
N GLN A 306 12.48 23.06 -16.30
CA GLN A 306 12.37 22.62 -17.70
C GLN A 306 13.54 21.72 -18.15
N THR A 307 14.06 20.89 -17.23
CA THR A 307 15.11 19.93 -17.51
C THR A 307 14.60 18.70 -18.24
N ARG A 308 13.29 18.43 -18.14
CA ARG A 308 12.58 17.35 -18.84
C ARG A 308 11.36 17.92 -19.57
N SER A 309 11.16 17.47 -20.81
CA SER A 309 9.99 17.82 -21.62
C SER A 309 8.90 16.74 -21.60
N GLN A 310 9.15 15.63 -20.92
CA GLN A 310 8.24 14.49 -20.84
C GLN A 310 8.03 14.10 -19.38
N THR A 311 6.84 13.54 -19.10
CA THR A 311 6.47 13.01 -17.79
C THR A 311 6.07 11.54 -17.88
N SER A 312 6.40 10.79 -16.85
CA SER A 312 5.96 9.41 -16.61
C SER A 312 5.18 9.27 -15.30
N LEU A 313 4.90 10.39 -14.62
CA LEU A 313 4.21 10.38 -13.33
C LEU A 313 2.75 9.98 -13.50
N PRO A 314 2.25 8.94 -12.80
CA PRO A 314 0.83 8.65 -12.73
C PRO A 314 0.09 9.75 -11.96
N VAL A 315 -0.94 10.34 -12.59
CA VAL A 315 -1.87 11.25 -11.92
C VAL A 315 -3.11 10.47 -11.53
N ALA A 316 -3.40 10.43 -10.22
CA ALA A 316 -4.53 9.68 -9.70
C ALA A 316 -5.81 10.50 -9.71
N THR A 317 -6.89 9.91 -10.24
CA THR A 317 -8.25 10.46 -10.15
C THR A 317 -9.15 9.44 -9.49
N ASP A 318 -10.07 9.90 -8.64
CA ASP A 318 -11.02 9.04 -7.93
C ASP A 318 -12.45 9.55 -8.05
N ALA A 319 -13.40 8.62 -8.05
CA ALA A 319 -14.81 8.95 -8.10
C ALA A 319 -15.36 9.29 -6.70
N THR A 320 -16.26 10.24 -6.65
CA THR A 320 -16.94 10.65 -5.43
C THR A 320 -18.13 9.72 -5.18
N CYS A 321 -17.99 8.67 -4.37
CA CYS A 321 -19.07 7.74 -4.03
C CYS A 321 -19.69 7.03 -5.24
N SER A 322 -18.91 6.29 -6.02
CA SER A 322 -19.32 5.64 -7.28
C SER A 322 -20.65 4.85 -7.18
N GLY A 323 -20.89 4.14 -6.08
CA GLY A 323 -22.16 3.42 -5.88
C GLY A 323 -23.37 4.33 -5.79
N LEU A 324 -23.29 5.45 -5.06
CA LEU A 324 -24.37 6.42 -5.02
C LEU A 324 -24.53 7.17 -6.33
N GLN A 325 -23.45 7.38 -7.09
CA GLN A 325 -23.51 7.95 -8.45
C GLN A 325 -24.32 7.07 -9.38
N ILE A 326 -24.06 5.75 -9.35
CA ILE A 326 -24.80 4.77 -10.16
C ILE A 326 -26.28 4.74 -9.74
N LEU A 327 -26.56 4.67 -8.44
CA LEU A 327 -27.93 4.66 -7.92
C LEU A 327 -28.69 5.92 -8.28
N ALA A 328 -28.07 7.11 -8.16
CA ALA A 328 -28.68 8.38 -8.54
C ALA A 328 -29.02 8.43 -10.04
N GLY A 329 -28.13 7.88 -10.89
CA GLY A 329 -28.37 7.76 -12.33
C GLY A 329 -29.51 6.82 -12.65
N LEU A 330 -29.54 5.63 -12.06
CA LEU A 330 -30.60 4.64 -12.26
C LEU A 330 -31.98 5.14 -11.76
N ALA A 331 -32.01 5.77 -10.61
CA ALA A 331 -33.23 6.34 -10.01
C ALA A 331 -33.64 7.68 -10.67
N ARG A 332 -32.78 8.28 -11.50
CA ARG A 332 -32.95 9.64 -12.02
C ARG A 332 -33.16 10.69 -10.92
N ASP A 333 -32.55 10.48 -9.74
CA ASP A 333 -32.65 11.38 -8.61
C ASP A 333 -31.64 12.54 -8.76
N LYS A 334 -32.15 13.69 -9.18
CA LYS A 334 -31.34 14.89 -9.38
C LYS A 334 -30.67 15.39 -8.10
N THR A 335 -31.34 15.25 -6.95
CA THR A 335 -30.82 15.72 -5.67
C THR A 335 -29.58 14.91 -5.27
N THR A 336 -29.69 13.59 -5.27
CA THR A 336 -28.53 12.73 -5.00
C THR A 336 -27.44 12.91 -6.07
N ALA A 337 -27.80 13.02 -7.35
CA ALA A 337 -26.85 13.23 -8.44
C ALA A 337 -26.02 14.51 -8.27
N LEU A 338 -26.63 15.59 -7.78
CA LEU A 338 -25.91 16.83 -7.43
C LEU A 338 -24.93 16.61 -6.27
N LEU A 339 -25.40 15.99 -5.18
CA LEU A 339 -24.59 15.77 -3.98
C LEU A 339 -23.40 14.84 -4.19
N VAL A 340 -23.45 13.97 -5.19
CA VAL A 340 -22.37 13.02 -5.56
C VAL A 340 -21.60 13.40 -6.82
N ASN A 341 -21.76 14.64 -7.28
CA ASN A 341 -21.03 15.22 -8.41
C ASN A 341 -21.27 14.53 -9.78
N VAL A 342 -22.46 13.99 -10.01
CA VAL A 342 -22.92 13.52 -11.32
C VAL A 342 -23.50 14.67 -12.16
N VAL A 343 -24.17 15.60 -11.49
CA VAL A 343 -24.64 16.85 -12.09
C VAL A 343 -23.62 17.96 -11.81
N PRO A 344 -23.23 18.76 -12.82
CA PRO A 344 -22.30 19.87 -12.62
C PRO A 344 -22.78 20.87 -11.56
N SER A 345 -21.84 21.37 -10.78
CA SER A 345 -22.06 22.43 -9.78
C SER A 345 -20.81 23.33 -9.71
N ASP A 346 -20.95 24.54 -9.17
CA ASP A 346 -19.85 25.50 -9.06
C ASP A 346 -18.68 24.99 -8.21
N ARG A 347 -18.97 24.11 -7.25
CA ARG A 347 -17.98 23.49 -6.38
C ARG A 347 -18.25 21.99 -6.20
N PRO A 348 -17.20 21.17 -6.03
CA PRO A 348 -17.35 19.78 -5.68
C PRO A 348 -18.19 19.64 -4.40
N GLN A 349 -19.22 18.79 -4.45
CA GLN A 349 -20.10 18.48 -3.33
C GLN A 349 -19.54 17.33 -2.50
N ASP A 350 -19.81 17.35 -1.20
CA ASP A 350 -19.50 16.25 -0.29
C ASP A 350 -20.79 15.74 0.36
N ALA A 351 -21.36 14.70 -0.22
CA ALA A 351 -22.61 14.10 0.25
C ALA A 351 -22.54 13.73 1.75
N TYR A 352 -21.42 13.25 2.22
CA TYR A 352 -21.28 12.85 3.64
C TYR A 352 -21.30 14.04 4.58
N LYS A 353 -20.71 15.16 4.17
CA LYS A 353 -20.77 16.42 4.95
C LYS A 353 -22.19 16.95 4.98
N VAL A 354 -22.85 17.01 3.85
CA VAL A 354 -24.26 17.49 3.76
C VAL A 354 -25.16 16.62 4.63
N ILE A 355 -25.04 15.29 4.57
CA ILE A 355 -25.83 14.38 5.40
C ILE A 355 -25.51 14.58 6.90
N ALA A 356 -24.24 14.80 7.26
CA ALA A 356 -23.85 15.08 8.63
C ALA A 356 -24.52 16.37 9.16
N ASP A 357 -24.47 17.43 8.36
CA ASP A 357 -25.02 18.74 8.73
C ASP A 357 -26.56 18.68 8.85
N VAL A 358 -27.25 18.04 7.91
CA VAL A 358 -28.72 17.89 7.92
C VAL A 358 -29.19 16.99 9.04
N SER A 359 -28.47 15.92 9.37
CA SER A 359 -28.84 14.97 10.42
C SER A 359 -28.48 15.44 11.83
N LYS A 360 -27.51 16.35 11.98
CA LYS A 360 -27.01 16.83 13.27
C LYS A 360 -28.07 17.33 14.27
N PRO A 361 -29.13 18.07 13.85
CA PRO A 361 -30.20 18.49 14.76
C PRO A 361 -30.97 17.32 15.38
N TYR A 362 -31.05 16.19 14.71
CA TYR A 362 -31.78 14.99 15.15
C TYR A 362 -30.95 14.06 16.04
N ILE A 363 -29.68 14.36 16.24
CA ILE A 363 -28.77 13.56 17.05
C ILE A 363 -28.83 14.02 18.51
N PRO A 364 -28.89 13.09 19.50
CA PRO A 364 -28.87 13.43 20.92
C PRO A 364 -27.70 14.34 21.27
N GLU A 365 -27.91 15.32 22.12
CA GLU A 365 -26.94 16.36 22.47
C GLU A 365 -25.62 15.77 22.98
N ALA A 366 -25.69 14.71 23.79
CA ALA A 366 -24.52 14.03 24.36
C ALA A 366 -23.52 13.49 23.32
N VAL A 367 -23.98 13.18 22.11
CA VAL A 367 -23.10 12.62 21.02
C VAL A 367 -23.04 13.54 19.81
N ARG A 368 -23.68 14.69 19.82
CA ARG A 368 -23.72 15.64 18.72
C ARG A 368 -22.32 16.20 18.36
N GLY A 369 -21.43 16.28 19.37
CA GLY A 369 -20.05 16.75 19.17
C GLY A 369 -19.16 15.80 18.39
N VAL A 370 -19.46 14.49 18.39
CA VAL A 370 -18.72 13.46 17.62
C VAL A 370 -19.39 13.11 16.30
N TRP A 371 -20.56 13.71 16.00
CA TRP A 371 -21.30 13.49 14.77
C TRP A 371 -20.72 14.37 13.65
N ASP A 372 -19.76 13.82 12.95
CA ASP A 372 -19.03 14.48 11.87
C ASP A 372 -19.14 13.70 10.53
N ARG A 373 -18.56 14.26 9.50
CA ARG A 373 -18.43 13.63 8.17
C ARG A 373 -17.88 12.20 8.23
N LYS A 374 -16.88 11.96 9.10
CA LYS A 374 -16.18 10.67 9.19
C LYS A 374 -17.07 9.58 9.80
N CYS A 375 -17.86 9.97 10.80
CA CYS A 375 -18.87 9.11 11.42
C CYS A 375 -19.97 8.75 10.41
N VAL A 376 -20.55 9.76 9.75
CA VAL A 376 -21.62 9.60 8.76
C VAL A 376 -21.16 8.78 7.55
N LYS A 377 -19.95 8.97 7.08
CA LYS A 377 -19.40 8.20 5.94
C LYS A 377 -19.52 6.69 6.17
N ARG A 378 -19.19 6.19 7.37
CA ARG A 378 -19.31 4.77 7.69
C ARG A 378 -20.73 4.27 7.56
N THR A 379 -21.65 4.98 8.16
CA THR A 379 -23.10 4.63 8.18
C THR A 379 -23.69 4.64 6.77
N VAL A 380 -23.49 5.74 6.04
CA VAL A 380 -24.03 5.92 4.68
C VAL A 380 -23.44 4.92 3.69
N MET A 381 -22.17 4.56 3.82
CA MET A 381 -21.58 3.51 2.98
C MET A 381 -22.09 2.12 3.34
N THR A 382 -22.33 1.85 4.62
CA THR A 382 -22.72 0.50 5.08
C THR A 382 -24.15 0.16 4.72
N ILE A 383 -25.11 1.08 4.95
CA ILE A 383 -26.53 0.84 4.74
C ILE A 383 -26.86 0.50 3.28
N PRO A 384 -26.51 1.33 2.27
CA PRO A 384 -26.83 1.03 0.87
C PRO A 384 -26.13 -0.22 0.32
N TYR A 385 -24.90 -0.49 0.75
CA TYR A 385 -24.11 -1.59 0.21
C TYR A 385 -24.38 -2.96 0.86
N ASN A 386 -24.82 -2.98 2.10
CA ASN A 386 -25.07 -4.23 2.82
C ASN A 386 -26.55 -4.58 2.92
N ALA A 387 -27.44 -3.72 2.46
CA ALA A 387 -28.91 -3.89 2.52
C ALA A 387 -29.41 -4.29 3.93
N LYS A 388 -28.78 -3.78 4.99
CA LYS A 388 -29.09 -4.07 6.39
C LYS A 388 -29.51 -2.83 7.13
#